data_b8d26dce818afbd4aa29da7170b97201
#
_entry.id   b8d26dce818afbd4aa29da7170b97201
#
_cell.length_a   1.000
_cell.length_b   1.000
_cell.length_c   1.000
_cell.angle_alpha   90.00
_cell.angle_beta   90.00
_cell.angle_gamma   90.00
#
_symmetry.space_group_name_H-M   'P 1'
#
loop_
_entity.id
_entity.type
_entity.pdbx_description
1 polymer ?
#
loop_
_entity_poly.entity_id
_entity_poly.type
_entity_poly.pdbx_seq_one_letter_code
_entity_poly.pdbx_strand_id
1 'polypeptide(L)'
;MLEELLGDKSSRFSRTIKRLRDKRGLTQKQVADSAGISETAYRSYELGARKVKPEISDRIAKALKVRPEYLSVPEFGPKMEFFYALLENDELMGYTITELNGKPAIVGGGMTAGLTFDGFLRSWNEMKKKLDAKEITREEYEDWKETFDPGHWVNTPDGKSPWTGK
;
A
#
# COMPACT_ATOMS: atom_id res chain seq x y z
N MET A 1 20.12 4.56 23.34
CA MET A 1 18.79 4.49 23.99
C MET A 1 17.92 5.73 23.77
N LEU A 2 18.43 6.97 23.71
CA LEU A 2 17.66 8.18 23.32
C LEU A 2 17.58 8.36 21.77
N GLU A 3 18.54 7.85 21.01
CA GLU A 3 18.55 7.91 19.52
C GLU A 3 17.59 6.88 18.89
N GLU A 4 17.30 5.77 19.56
CA GLU A 4 16.28 4.80 19.13
C GLU A 4 14.84 5.30 19.32
N LEU A 5 14.63 6.28 20.22
CA LEU A 5 13.34 6.93 20.47
C LEU A 5 13.10 8.14 19.54
N LEU A 6 14.14 8.67 18.91
CA LEU A 6 14.06 9.65 17.83
C LEU A 6 13.97 8.91 16.51
N GLY A 7 12.79 8.34 16.24
CA GLY A 7 12.52 7.53 15.04
C GLY A 7 13.15 8.11 13.78
N ASP A 8 13.66 7.21 12.95
CA ASP A 8 14.26 7.48 11.65
C ASP A 8 13.54 8.66 10.95
N LYS A 9 14.24 9.78 10.81
CA LYS A 9 13.72 11.02 10.16
C LYS A 9 13.43 10.83 8.68
N SER A 10 13.69 9.65 8.12
CA SER A 10 13.37 9.36 6.74
C SER A 10 11.84 9.16 6.59
N SER A 11 11.27 9.76 5.56
CA SER A 11 9.84 9.61 5.26
C SER A 11 9.48 8.15 4.98
N ARG A 12 8.20 7.80 5.13
CA ARG A 12 7.70 6.47 4.72
C ARG A 12 8.16 6.10 3.30
N PHE A 13 8.10 7.06 2.37
CA PHE A 13 8.59 6.87 1.00
C PHE A 13 10.04 6.37 0.98
N SER A 14 10.95 7.07 1.66
CA SER A 14 12.38 6.75 1.70
C SER A 14 12.65 5.37 2.26
N ARG A 15 12.03 5.03 3.39
CA ARG A 15 12.12 3.69 4.00
C ARG A 15 11.56 2.61 3.08
N THR A 16 10.44 2.89 2.41
CA THR A 16 9.77 1.93 1.53
C THR A 16 10.62 1.62 0.30
N ILE A 17 11.13 2.63 -0.41
CA ILE A 17 11.94 2.39 -1.61
C ILE A 17 13.24 1.66 -1.30
N LYS A 18 13.88 1.96 -0.17
CA LYS A 18 15.07 1.23 0.31
C LYS A 18 14.74 -0.22 0.60
N ARG A 19 13.68 -0.49 1.38
CA ARG A 19 13.22 -1.85 1.71
C ARG A 19 12.90 -2.66 0.45
N LEU A 20 12.19 -2.06 -0.51
CA LEU A 20 11.83 -2.72 -1.77
C LEU A 20 13.06 -3.03 -2.62
N ARG A 21 14.01 -2.12 -2.70
CA ARG A 21 15.27 -2.33 -3.41
C ARG A 21 16.08 -3.48 -2.78
N ASP A 22 16.26 -3.45 -1.45
CA ASP A 22 16.99 -4.48 -0.71
C ASP A 22 16.32 -5.86 -0.87
N LYS A 23 14.99 -5.94 -0.74
CA LYS A 23 14.19 -7.16 -0.95
C LYS A 23 14.40 -7.77 -2.33
N ARG A 24 14.60 -6.95 -3.35
CA ARG A 24 14.82 -7.38 -4.74
C ARG A 24 16.29 -7.59 -5.11
N GLY A 25 17.20 -7.43 -4.15
CA GLY A 25 18.64 -7.58 -4.38
C GLY A 25 19.22 -6.57 -5.36
N LEU A 26 18.55 -5.40 -5.53
CA LEU A 26 18.98 -4.38 -6.48
C LEU A 26 19.96 -3.39 -5.85
N THR A 27 20.91 -2.90 -6.66
CA THR A 27 21.75 -1.77 -6.27
C THR A 27 21.03 -0.44 -6.48
N GLN A 28 21.47 0.62 -5.80
CA GLN A 28 20.96 1.97 -6.01
C GLN A 28 21.09 2.40 -7.48
N LYS A 29 22.24 2.04 -8.11
CA LYS A 29 22.50 2.32 -9.52
C LYS A 29 21.48 1.64 -10.43
N GLN A 30 21.17 0.35 -10.22
CA GLN A 30 20.22 -0.38 -11.05
C GLN A 30 18.81 0.22 -10.99
N VAL A 31 18.34 0.62 -9.80
CA VAL A 31 17.04 1.28 -9.67
C VAL A 31 17.07 2.66 -10.32
N ALA A 32 18.13 3.44 -10.12
CA ALA A 32 18.29 4.76 -10.71
C ALA A 32 18.27 4.69 -12.25
N ASP A 33 19.06 3.79 -12.85
CA ASP A 33 19.12 3.57 -14.30
C ASP A 33 17.73 3.19 -14.85
N SER A 34 17.04 2.26 -14.18
CA SER A 34 15.69 1.83 -14.55
C SER A 34 14.64 2.94 -14.43
N ALA A 35 14.78 3.82 -13.44
CA ALA A 35 13.92 4.97 -13.23
C ALA A 35 14.30 6.20 -14.10
N GLY A 36 15.42 6.13 -14.85
CA GLY A 36 15.93 7.23 -15.66
C GLY A 36 16.34 8.47 -14.85
N ILE A 37 16.98 8.24 -13.70
CA ILE A 37 17.53 9.30 -12.82
C ILE A 37 18.98 8.98 -12.46
N SER A 38 19.71 9.97 -11.93
CA SER A 38 21.07 9.71 -11.46
C SER A 38 21.07 8.89 -10.16
N GLU A 39 22.10 8.07 -9.96
CA GLU A 39 22.30 7.32 -8.72
C GLU A 39 22.34 8.24 -7.50
N THR A 40 23.00 9.39 -7.61
CA THR A 40 23.05 10.43 -6.56
C THR A 40 21.66 10.93 -6.19
N ALA A 41 20.77 11.14 -7.19
CA ALA A 41 19.39 11.54 -6.93
C ALA A 41 18.62 10.44 -6.20
N TYR A 42 18.73 9.18 -6.67
CA TYR A 42 18.07 8.05 -6.02
C TYR A 42 18.54 7.87 -4.57
N ARG A 43 19.85 7.93 -4.34
CA ARG A 43 20.42 7.90 -2.99
C ARG A 43 19.86 9.00 -2.09
N SER A 44 19.72 10.21 -2.61
CA SER A 44 19.15 11.34 -1.85
C SER A 44 17.67 11.08 -1.46
N TYR A 45 16.91 10.38 -2.31
CA TYR A 45 15.56 9.96 -1.99
C TYR A 45 15.51 8.85 -0.93
N GLU A 46 16.40 7.86 -0.99
CA GLU A 46 16.49 6.82 0.05
C GLU A 46 16.87 7.38 1.42
N LEU A 47 17.74 8.40 1.44
CA LEU A 47 18.15 9.07 2.67
C LEU A 47 17.12 10.08 3.20
N GLY A 48 16.04 10.34 2.47
CA GLY A 48 15.07 11.38 2.84
C GLY A 48 15.60 12.80 2.74
N ALA A 49 16.79 12.99 2.15
CA ALA A 49 17.44 14.29 2.01
C ALA A 49 16.75 15.20 0.98
N ARG A 50 15.87 14.64 0.14
CA ARG A 50 15.16 15.36 -0.91
C ARG A 50 13.74 14.86 -1.05
N LYS A 51 12.77 15.77 -1.17
CA LYS A 51 11.40 15.44 -1.54
C LYS A 51 11.33 14.95 -2.99
N VAL A 52 10.62 13.86 -3.23
CA VAL A 52 10.40 13.33 -4.57
C VAL A 52 9.22 14.05 -5.23
N LYS A 53 9.32 14.29 -6.54
CA LYS A 53 8.19 14.76 -7.34
C LYS A 53 7.32 13.55 -7.77
N PRO A 54 6.01 13.72 -7.97
CA PRO A 54 5.11 12.63 -8.36
C PRO A 54 5.62 11.82 -9.56
N GLU A 55 6.08 12.49 -10.63
CA GLU A 55 6.55 11.84 -11.86
C GLU A 55 7.80 10.97 -11.62
N ILE A 56 8.64 11.38 -10.67
CA ILE A 56 9.84 10.61 -10.27
C ILE A 56 9.43 9.43 -9.40
N SER A 57 8.48 9.64 -8.49
CA SER A 57 7.90 8.57 -7.66
C SER A 57 7.34 7.44 -8.53
N ASP A 58 6.57 7.76 -9.56
CA ASP A 58 5.97 6.80 -10.48
C ASP A 58 7.03 5.99 -11.24
N ARG A 59 8.11 6.66 -11.69
CA ARG A 59 9.24 5.97 -12.35
C ARG A 59 9.99 5.05 -11.40
N ILE A 60 10.18 5.45 -10.14
CA ILE A 60 10.76 4.61 -9.10
C ILE A 60 9.85 3.42 -8.78
N ALA A 61 8.54 3.63 -8.67
CA ALA A 61 7.57 2.55 -8.48
C ALA A 61 7.67 1.51 -9.59
N LYS A 62 7.70 1.96 -10.86
CA LYS A 62 7.87 1.08 -12.02
C LYS A 62 9.19 0.32 -11.99
N ALA A 63 10.30 0.98 -11.65
CA ALA A 63 11.61 0.35 -11.52
C ALA A 63 11.62 -0.72 -10.41
N LEU A 64 10.91 -0.47 -9.33
CA LEU A 64 10.73 -1.38 -8.20
C LEU A 64 9.58 -2.38 -8.39
N LYS A 65 8.88 -2.38 -9.53
CA LYS A 65 7.75 -3.29 -9.85
C LYS A 65 6.65 -3.27 -8.78
N VAL A 66 6.27 -2.09 -8.34
CA VAL A 66 5.13 -1.87 -7.43
C VAL A 66 4.16 -0.86 -8.03
N ARG A 67 2.95 -0.82 -7.50
CA ARG A 67 1.97 0.19 -7.90
C ARG A 67 2.42 1.58 -7.42
N PRO A 68 2.30 2.64 -8.24
CA PRO A 68 2.63 4.01 -7.84
C PRO A 68 1.89 4.44 -6.57
N GLU A 69 0.61 4.06 -6.45
CA GLU A 69 -0.24 4.36 -5.31
C GLU A 69 0.31 3.77 -4.01
N TYR A 70 1.00 2.64 -4.07
CA TYR A 70 1.65 2.03 -2.91
C TYR A 70 2.76 2.92 -2.33
N LEU A 71 3.52 3.64 -3.18
CA LEU A 71 4.53 4.60 -2.72
C LEU A 71 3.92 5.92 -2.25
N SER A 72 2.74 6.27 -2.76
CA SER A 72 2.05 7.54 -2.47
C SER A 72 1.19 7.51 -1.20
N VAL A 73 1.09 6.36 -0.52
CA VAL A 73 0.34 6.27 0.74
C VAL A 73 0.88 7.28 1.74
N PRO A 74 0.02 8.15 2.30
CA PRO A 74 0.44 9.11 3.33
C PRO A 74 1.09 8.40 4.53
N GLU A 75 2.03 9.06 5.15
CA GLU A 75 2.51 8.67 6.46
C GLU A 75 1.48 9.16 7.48
N PHE A 76 0.67 8.24 7.96
CA PHE A 76 -0.21 8.57 9.10
C PHE A 76 0.67 8.69 10.34
N GLY A 77 0.64 9.85 10.96
CA GLY A 77 1.23 10.07 12.27
C GLY A 77 0.59 9.19 13.35
N PRO A 78 0.97 9.33 14.61
CA PRO A 78 0.53 8.41 15.64
C PRO A 78 -1.00 8.44 15.81
N LYS A 79 -1.68 7.48 15.21
CA LYS A 79 -3.07 7.05 15.42
C LYS A 79 -4.20 8.01 15.01
N MET A 80 -4.10 9.32 15.28
CA MET A 80 -5.23 10.24 15.13
C MET A 80 -5.56 10.56 13.67
N GLU A 81 -4.55 10.79 12.84
CA GLU A 81 -4.73 11.12 11.41
C GLU A 81 -5.43 10.01 10.63
N PHE A 82 -5.14 8.75 10.98
CA PHE A 82 -5.83 7.60 10.39
C PHE A 82 -7.34 7.60 10.75
N PHE A 83 -7.70 7.94 11.98
CA PHE A 83 -9.11 8.01 12.38
C PHE A 83 -9.84 9.15 11.68
N TYR A 84 -9.20 10.32 11.55
CA TYR A 84 -9.80 11.43 10.78
C TYR A 84 -9.96 11.06 9.31
N ALA A 85 -8.98 10.38 8.69
CA ALA A 85 -9.11 9.91 7.32
C ALA A 85 -10.28 8.92 7.14
N LEU A 86 -10.56 8.08 8.13
CA LEU A 86 -11.76 7.24 8.10
C LEU A 86 -13.03 8.07 8.24
N LEU A 87 -13.10 9.02 9.18
CA LEU A 87 -14.30 9.82 9.43
C LEU A 87 -14.68 10.72 8.23
N GLU A 88 -13.69 11.32 7.57
CA GLU A 88 -13.92 12.26 6.47
C GLU A 88 -14.22 11.56 5.12
N ASN A 89 -13.96 10.26 5.02
CA ASN A 89 -14.14 9.54 3.76
C ASN A 89 -15.27 8.49 3.80
N ASP A 90 -16.09 8.46 4.82
CA ASP A 90 -17.15 7.46 4.97
C ASP A 90 -18.18 7.53 3.82
N GLU A 91 -18.68 8.71 3.48
CA GLU A 91 -19.60 8.92 2.37
C GLU A 91 -18.96 8.64 1.01
N LEU A 92 -17.71 9.13 0.80
CA LEU A 92 -16.97 8.94 -0.44
C LEU A 92 -16.66 7.47 -0.71
N MET A 93 -16.25 6.74 0.32
CA MET A 93 -15.88 5.33 0.24
C MET A 93 -17.08 4.39 0.39
N GLY A 94 -18.23 4.89 0.83
CA GLY A 94 -19.47 4.17 0.96
C GLY A 94 -19.42 3.03 1.98
N TYR A 95 -18.69 3.19 3.07
CA TYR A 95 -18.74 2.24 4.18
C TYR A 95 -19.61 2.77 5.33
N THR A 96 -20.08 1.85 6.13
CA THR A 96 -20.85 2.15 7.34
C THR A 96 -20.26 1.44 8.55
N ILE A 97 -20.55 1.98 9.72
CA ILE A 97 -20.22 1.32 10.97
C ILE A 97 -21.46 0.53 11.44
N THR A 98 -21.26 -0.72 11.75
CA THR A 98 -22.28 -1.62 12.29
C THR A 98 -21.74 -2.37 13.51
N GLU A 99 -22.58 -3.20 14.11
CA GLU A 99 -22.17 -4.07 15.21
C GLU A 99 -22.23 -5.54 14.75
N LEU A 100 -21.14 -6.27 14.96
CA LEU A 100 -21.02 -7.69 14.68
C LEU A 100 -20.58 -8.41 15.96
N ASN A 101 -21.43 -9.25 16.51
CA ASN A 101 -21.17 -10.01 17.74
C ASN A 101 -20.75 -9.10 18.93
N GLY A 102 -21.44 -7.97 19.10
CA GLY A 102 -21.15 -7.00 20.15
C GLY A 102 -19.88 -6.15 19.95
N LYS A 103 -19.32 -6.14 18.75
CA LYS A 103 -18.12 -5.36 18.40
C LYS A 103 -18.41 -4.44 17.21
N PRO A 104 -17.92 -3.18 17.24
CA PRO A 104 -17.99 -2.32 16.07
C PRO A 104 -17.27 -2.94 14.87
N ALA A 105 -17.88 -2.85 13.70
CA ALA A 105 -17.34 -3.36 12.45
C ALA A 105 -17.56 -2.33 11.33
N ILE A 106 -16.62 -2.26 10.40
CA ILE A 106 -16.76 -1.49 9.17
C ILE A 106 -17.24 -2.42 8.08
N VAL A 107 -18.31 -2.05 7.39
CA VAL A 107 -18.87 -2.81 6.25
C VAL A 107 -19.00 -1.92 5.03
N GLY A 108 -18.75 -2.44 3.85
CA GLY A 108 -19.05 -1.75 2.60
C GLY A 108 -20.56 -1.68 2.38
N GLY A 109 -21.07 -0.55 1.90
CA GLY A 109 -22.52 -0.34 1.84
C GLY A 109 -23.07 0.51 0.70
N GLY A 110 -22.34 0.82 -0.36
CA GLY A 110 -22.86 1.71 -1.41
C GLY A 110 -22.65 1.19 -2.84
N MET A 111 -23.55 1.58 -3.76
CA MET A 111 -23.65 1.01 -5.10
C MET A 111 -22.58 1.47 -6.11
N THR A 112 -21.76 2.46 -5.78
CA THR A 112 -20.66 2.92 -6.67
C THR A 112 -19.30 2.90 -6.00
N ALA A 113 -19.11 3.64 -4.92
CA ALA A 113 -17.87 3.59 -4.13
C ALA A 113 -17.85 2.36 -3.21
N GLY A 114 -18.99 1.95 -2.68
CA GLY A 114 -19.11 0.79 -1.80
C GLY A 114 -18.79 -0.55 -2.46
N LEU A 115 -19.03 -0.72 -3.75
CA LEU A 115 -18.57 -1.91 -4.49
C LEU A 115 -17.06 -2.04 -4.48
N THR A 116 -16.37 -0.93 -4.67
CA THR A 116 -14.89 -0.92 -4.64
C THR A 116 -14.35 -1.21 -3.24
N PHE A 117 -14.98 -0.63 -2.21
CA PHE A 117 -14.56 -0.86 -0.83
C PHE A 117 -14.92 -2.27 -0.34
N ASP A 118 -16.11 -2.77 -0.64
CA ASP A 118 -16.50 -4.15 -0.33
C ASP A 118 -15.60 -5.17 -1.07
N GLY A 119 -15.33 -4.94 -2.34
CA GLY A 119 -14.39 -5.75 -3.11
C GLY A 119 -12.99 -5.78 -2.50
N PHE A 120 -12.48 -4.62 -2.08
CA PHE A 120 -11.22 -4.52 -1.36
C PHE A 120 -11.23 -5.33 -0.07
N LEU A 121 -12.26 -5.16 0.77
CA LEU A 121 -12.36 -5.90 2.03
C LEU A 121 -12.45 -7.42 1.82
N ARG A 122 -13.17 -7.87 0.78
CA ARG A 122 -13.27 -9.29 0.42
C ARG A 122 -11.90 -9.85 0.03
N SER A 123 -11.19 -9.19 -0.88
CA SER A 123 -9.83 -9.60 -1.28
C SER A 123 -8.88 -9.64 -0.10
N TRP A 124 -8.92 -8.62 0.72
CA TRP A 124 -8.06 -8.57 1.90
C TRP A 124 -8.37 -9.70 2.88
N ASN A 125 -9.65 -9.97 3.12
CA ASN A 125 -10.09 -11.07 3.96
C ASN A 125 -9.66 -12.44 3.41
N GLU A 126 -9.79 -12.67 2.09
CA GLU A 126 -9.32 -13.89 1.44
C GLU A 126 -7.82 -14.10 1.61
N MET A 127 -7.03 -13.06 1.37
CA MET A 127 -5.59 -13.13 1.53
C MET A 127 -5.18 -13.35 2.99
N LYS A 128 -5.90 -12.74 3.94
CA LYS A 128 -5.71 -13.00 5.37
C LYS A 128 -6.01 -14.45 5.73
N LYS A 129 -7.12 -15.01 5.24
CA LYS A 129 -7.47 -16.42 5.46
C LYS A 129 -6.39 -17.36 4.92
N LYS A 130 -5.89 -17.12 3.71
CA LYS A 130 -4.81 -17.91 3.11
C LYS A 130 -3.53 -17.85 3.94
N LEU A 131 -3.19 -16.65 4.44
CA LEU A 131 -2.03 -16.48 5.32
C LEU A 131 -2.21 -17.24 6.64
N ASP A 132 -3.38 -17.13 7.26
CA ASP A 132 -3.68 -17.80 8.54
C ASP A 132 -3.72 -19.33 8.37
N ALA A 133 -4.22 -19.83 7.23
CA ALA A 133 -4.19 -21.24 6.85
C ALA A 133 -2.79 -21.73 6.39
N LYS A 134 -1.80 -20.85 6.31
CA LYS A 134 -0.44 -21.14 5.79
C LYS A 134 -0.43 -21.62 4.33
N GLU A 135 -1.44 -21.27 3.55
CA GLU A 135 -1.51 -21.53 2.11
C GLU A 135 -0.59 -20.59 1.32
N ILE A 136 -0.32 -19.43 1.89
CA ILE A 136 0.66 -18.46 1.40
C ILE A 136 1.62 -18.06 2.51
N THR A 137 2.82 -17.68 2.12
CA THR A 137 3.85 -17.16 3.01
C THR A 137 3.56 -15.69 3.38
N ARG A 138 4.24 -15.21 4.41
CA ARG A 138 4.21 -13.78 4.76
C ARG A 138 4.75 -12.91 3.63
N GLU A 139 5.75 -13.39 2.91
CA GLU A 139 6.36 -12.68 1.78
C GLU A 139 5.36 -12.52 0.62
N GLU A 140 4.68 -13.58 0.23
CA GLU A 140 3.63 -13.54 -0.80
C GLU A 140 2.47 -12.60 -0.41
N TYR A 141 2.11 -12.56 0.87
CA TYR A 141 1.11 -11.61 1.36
C TYR A 141 1.59 -10.15 1.25
N GLU A 142 2.86 -9.86 1.56
CA GLU A 142 3.44 -8.52 1.38
C GLU A 142 3.56 -8.16 -0.12
N ASP A 143 3.93 -9.11 -0.99
CA ASP A 143 3.96 -8.90 -2.44
C ASP A 143 2.58 -8.56 -3.00
N TRP A 144 1.54 -9.26 -2.54
CA TRP A 144 0.17 -8.91 -2.88
C TRP A 144 -0.18 -7.47 -2.49
N LYS A 145 0.15 -7.02 -1.29
CA LYS A 145 -0.12 -5.63 -0.89
C LYS A 145 0.62 -4.59 -1.75
N GLU A 146 1.84 -4.91 -2.19
CA GLU A 146 2.66 -4.02 -3.01
C GLU A 146 2.12 -3.87 -4.43
N THR A 147 1.39 -4.87 -4.92
CA THR A 147 0.88 -4.95 -6.31
C THR A 147 -0.63 -4.89 -6.41
N PHE A 148 -1.33 -4.84 -5.28
CA PHE A 148 -2.79 -4.80 -5.24
C PHE A 148 -3.35 -3.62 -6.05
N ASP A 149 -4.30 -3.92 -6.94
CA ASP A 149 -5.00 -2.93 -7.76
C ASP A 149 -6.44 -2.73 -7.27
N PRO A 150 -6.72 -1.66 -6.53
CA PRO A 150 -8.08 -1.38 -6.09
C PRO A 150 -9.05 -1.06 -7.24
N GLY A 151 -8.54 -0.60 -8.40
CA GLY A 151 -9.36 -0.30 -9.59
C GLY A 151 -9.83 -1.53 -10.35
N HIS A 152 -9.25 -2.70 -10.11
CA HIS A 152 -9.59 -3.92 -10.82
C HIS A 152 -11.06 -4.37 -10.58
N TRP A 153 -11.61 -4.07 -9.42
CA TRP A 153 -12.98 -4.42 -9.01
C TRP A 153 -14.07 -3.64 -9.73
N VAL A 154 -13.74 -2.48 -10.29
CA VAL A 154 -14.69 -1.63 -11.04
C VAL A 154 -15.06 -2.27 -12.37
N ASN A 155 -14.24 -3.18 -12.90
CA ASN A 155 -14.36 -3.73 -14.25
C ASN A 155 -14.69 -5.23 -14.30
N THR A 156 -14.95 -5.90 -13.18
CA THR A 156 -15.38 -7.31 -13.22
C THR A 156 -16.91 -7.41 -13.25
N PRO A 157 -17.51 -7.96 -14.32
CA PRO A 157 -18.98 -8.00 -14.50
C PRO A 157 -19.73 -8.79 -13.42
N ASP A 158 -19.03 -9.62 -12.67
CA ASP A 158 -19.61 -10.56 -11.68
C ASP A 158 -19.11 -10.33 -10.25
N GLY A 159 -18.32 -9.29 -10.00
CA GLY A 159 -17.80 -8.96 -8.68
C GLY A 159 -16.90 -10.03 -8.05
N LYS A 160 -16.45 -11.01 -8.83
CA LYS A 160 -15.58 -12.09 -8.34
C LYS A 160 -14.13 -11.67 -8.40
N SER A 161 -13.37 -12.05 -7.35
CA SER A 161 -11.93 -11.82 -7.29
C SER A 161 -11.22 -12.44 -8.51
N PRO A 162 -10.36 -11.69 -9.21
CA PRO A 162 -9.52 -12.26 -10.27
C PRO A 162 -8.45 -13.21 -9.72
N TRP A 163 -8.29 -13.26 -8.41
CA TRP A 163 -7.36 -14.14 -7.71
C TRP A 163 -7.99 -15.50 -7.33
N THR A 164 -8.77 -16.08 -8.24
CA THR A 164 -9.06 -17.51 -8.18
C THR A 164 -7.82 -18.24 -8.64
N GLY A 165 -7.05 -18.73 -7.69
CA GLY A 165 -5.73 -19.27 -7.86
C GLY A 165 -5.54 -20.22 -9.04
N LYS A 166 -4.40 -20.08 -9.69
CA LYS A 166 -3.66 -21.20 -10.27
C LYS A 166 -2.48 -21.50 -9.38
#